data_13af848c751ea619c7fbcce7f5f96723
#
_entry.id   13af848c751ea619c7fbcce7f5f96723
#
_cell.length_a   1.000
_cell.length_b   1.000
_cell.length_c   1.000
_cell.angle_alpha   90.00
_cell.angle_beta   90.00
_cell.angle_gamma   90.00
#
_symmetry.space_group_name_H-M   'P 1'
#
loop_
_entity.id
_entity.type
_entity.pdbx_description
1 polymer ?
#
loop_
_entity_poly.entity_id
_entity_poly.type
_entity_poly.pdbx_seq_one_letter_code
_entity_poly.pdbx_strand_id
1 'polypeptide(L)'
;MLSHVTVTCRSLTFGMSSSPGIYHRVSSVVKMTALAKESLQKRNTFQVLDDCGYIGKKQDTVAFFNSYNGVGASARVRMAPPGDPEKSFECGTAGTILGVHYDTEDWTWSFCRRKIDKILIALHDVVDSDTVDQKLLESLSGKLEHYKHIVSEHARWERGHILYLAKNTNKQLPGRWRRGPLSIKVTKELREQAEWWIAALGTALKERTRIPDVRPWFPSNFLQLFPDAAGGSDTSVGNGFGGVVWNLPGRPMVYGCWPAHIQCNMKNGQGDKFARKLTMLEGVAALATLCASPTEVSGRACKIYTDNKGLALAFSKAHSRDKYTYSVMMGLKDVAKYLAVNLSVVWTPRCSSPGELTADQLSKGKFAEAGKTAGTQVNLRRVPRTLLRWLENPVVTRCLGLAILEEMRDEGVQVLDMEPESRTEIAALKYSKPRGTMSWRKVSSE
;
A
#
# COMPACT_ATOMS: atom_id res chain seq x y z
N MET A 1 21.84 40.47 1.27
CA MET A 1 23.21 40.05 0.91
C MET A 1 23.31 38.54 0.97
N LEU A 2 23.36 37.87 -0.18
CA LEU A 2 23.58 36.43 -0.24
C LEU A 2 25.08 36.23 -0.16
N SER A 3 25.57 35.65 0.95
CA SER A 3 26.98 35.24 1.06
C SER A 3 27.27 34.17 0.00
N HIS A 4 28.32 34.42 -0.78
CA HIS A 4 28.79 33.50 -1.82
C HIS A 4 29.27 32.19 -1.14
N VAL A 5 28.53 31.11 -1.32
CA VAL A 5 29.04 29.77 -1.05
C VAL A 5 29.65 29.25 -2.33
N THR A 6 30.97 29.32 -2.44
CA THR A 6 31.70 28.72 -3.56
C THR A 6 31.84 27.22 -3.29
N VAL A 7 30.99 26.39 -3.88
CA VAL A 7 31.16 24.94 -3.85
C VAL A 7 31.91 24.53 -5.11
N THR A 8 33.20 24.32 -5.00
CA THR A 8 34.01 23.73 -6.07
C THR A 8 33.95 22.20 -5.99
N CYS A 9 32.88 21.61 -6.49
CA CYS A 9 32.85 20.17 -6.73
C CYS A 9 33.24 19.90 -8.17
N ARG A 10 34.44 19.35 -8.40
CA ARG A 10 34.88 18.93 -9.74
C ARG A 10 34.19 17.67 -10.23
N SER A 11 33.73 16.80 -9.33
CA SER A 11 32.80 15.70 -9.59
C SER A 11 32.31 15.12 -8.26
N LEU A 12 31.03 14.78 -8.18
CA LEU A 12 30.50 13.93 -7.11
C LEU A 12 30.73 12.48 -7.53
N THR A 13 31.58 11.77 -6.81
CA THR A 13 31.90 10.37 -7.11
C THR A 13 30.68 9.51 -6.78
N PHE A 14 30.23 8.72 -7.76
CA PHE A 14 29.23 7.68 -7.52
C PHE A 14 29.74 6.72 -6.43
N GLY A 15 28.92 6.50 -5.38
CA GLY A 15 29.26 5.59 -4.29
C GLY A 15 29.53 6.24 -2.93
N MET A 16 29.71 7.56 -2.85
CA MET A 16 29.72 8.26 -1.56
C MET A 16 28.29 8.42 -1.03
N SER A 17 28.02 8.02 0.19
CA SER A 17 26.69 8.08 0.81
C SER A 17 26.09 9.49 0.89
N SER A 18 26.93 10.53 0.90
CA SER A 18 26.51 11.93 0.94
C SER A 18 26.22 12.54 -0.45
N SER A 19 26.75 11.95 -1.54
CA SER A 19 26.61 12.51 -2.88
C SER A 19 25.17 12.69 -3.36
N PRO A 20 24.25 11.71 -3.17
CA PRO A 20 22.86 11.89 -3.55
C PRO A 20 22.18 13.05 -2.81
N GLY A 21 22.49 13.23 -1.51
CA GLY A 21 21.93 14.32 -0.71
C GLY A 21 22.43 15.71 -1.16
N ILE A 22 23.70 15.83 -1.48
CA ILE A 22 24.29 17.07 -1.99
C ILE A 22 23.68 17.40 -3.36
N TYR A 23 23.63 16.41 -4.26
CA TYR A 23 23.08 16.60 -5.61
C TYR A 23 21.60 17.00 -5.56
N HIS A 24 20.82 16.33 -4.73
CA HIS A 24 19.41 16.66 -4.53
C HIS A 24 19.21 18.10 -4.06
N ARG A 25 20.05 18.60 -3.14
CA ARG A 25 20.00 19.99 -2.67
C ARG A 25 20.31 20.98 -3.80
N VAL A 26 21.37 20.74 -4.56
CA VAL A 26 21.74 21.60 -5.71
C VAL A 26 20.61 21.63 -6.74
N SER A 27 20.13 20.48 -7.15
CA SER A 27 19.02 20.37 -8.10
C SER A 27 17.74 21.03 -7.58
N SER A 28 17.46 20.92 -6.27
CA SER A 28 16.33 21.61 -5.63
C SER A 28 16.46 23.13 -5.68
N VAL A 29 17.65 23.67 -5.48
CA VAL A 29 17.90 25.13 -5.59
C VAL A 29 17.66 25.59 -7.01
N VAL A 30 18.23 24.90 -8.00
CA VAL A 30 18.02 25.22 -9.43
C VAL A 30 16.53 25.20 -9.78
N LYS A 31 15.81 24.16 -9.34
CA LYS A 31 14.37 24.01 -9.54
C LYS A 31 13.59 25.17 -8.91
N MET A 32 13.85 25.47 -7.65
CA MET A 32 13.12 26.54 -6.96
C MET A 32 13.38 27.92 -7.56
N THR A 33 14.61 28.18 -8.02
CA THR A 33 14.97 29.42 -8.72
C THR A 33 14.24 29.52 -10.06
N ALA A 34 14.18 28.43 -10.83
CA ALA A 34 13.46 28.40 -12.10
C ALA A 34 11.96 28.65 -11.92
N LEU A 35 11.34 28.02 -10.89
CA LEU A 35 9.94 28.23 -10.56
C LEU A 35 9.65 29.69 -10.17
N ALA A 36 10.49 30.27 -9.34
CA ALA A 36 10.34 31.66 -8.90
C ALA A 36 10.47 32.63 -10.09
N LYS A 37 11.43 32.40 -10.98
CA LYS A 37 11.65 33.23 -12.16
C LYS A 37 10.44 33.27 -13.09
N GLU A 38 9.78 32.14 -13.28
CA GLU A 38 8.62 31.99 -14.17
C GLU A 38 7.27 32.11 -13.42
N SER A 39 7.28 32.43 -12.12
CA SER A 39 6.09 32.47 -11.27
C SER A 39 5.25 31.18 -11.30
N LEU A 40 5.90 30.03 -11.44
CA LEU A 40 5.26 28.73 -11.59
C LEU A 40 5.00 28.05 -10.26
N GLN A 41 4.00 27.16 -10.24
CA GLN A 41 3.58 26.49 -9.01
C GLN A 41 4.45 25.27 -8.68
N LYS A 42 5.04 25.24 -7.48
CA LYS A 42 5.85 24.12 -6.97
C LYS A 42 5.14 22.77 -7.02
N ARG A 43 3.82 22.74 -6.78
CA ARG A 43 3.02 21.49 -6.78
C ARG A 43 3.01 20.75 -8.11
N ASN A 44 3.33 21.43 -9.20
CA ASN A 44 3.35 20.87 -10.54
C ASN A 44 4.72 20.29 -10.91
N THR A 45 5.68 20.28 -9.98
CA THR A 45 7.01 19.71 -10.21
C THR A 45 7.19 18.39 -9.49
N PHE A 46 7.95 17.51 -10.10
CA PHE A 46 8.54 16.35 -9.43
C PHE A 46 10.07 16.46 -9.43
N GLN A 47 10.69 15.78 -8.47
CA GLN A 47 12.14 15.65 -8.41
C GLN A 47 12.49 14.33 -7.73
N VAL A 48 13.30 13.53 -8.41
CA VAL A 48 13.87 12.29 -7.87
C VAL A 48 15.37 12.33 -8.11
N LEU A 49 16.13 12.64 -7.06
CA LEU A 49 17.58 12.88 -7.12
C LEU A 49 17.93 13.97 -8.15
N ASP A 50 18.45 13.57 -9.30
CA ASP A 50 18.86 14.40 -10.43
C ASP A 50 17.76 14.59 -11.50
N ASP A 51 16.80 13.69 -11.55
CA ASP A 51 15.65 13.82 -12.45
C ASP A 51 14.67 14.86 -11.93
N CYS A 52 14.38 15.88 -12.74
CA CYS A 52 13.44 16.94 -12.42
C CYS A 52 12.52 17.20 -13.61
N GLY A 53 11.25 17.43 -13.33
CA GLY A 53 10.28 17.75 -14.38
C GLY A 53 9.12 18.60 -13.89
N TYR A 54 8.34 19.07 -14.83
CA TYR A 54 7.13 19.86 -14.61
C TYR A 54 5.96 19.25 -15.38
N ILE A 55 4.81 19.18 -14.73
CA ILE A 55 3.56 18.69 -15.32
C ILE A 55 2.54 19.84 -15.27
N GLY A 56 2.07 20.28 -16.43
CA GLY A 56 1.15 21.40 -16.50
C GLY A 56 0.78 21.78 -17.92
N LYS A 57 0.29 22.99 -18.11
CA LYS A 57 0.01 23.52 -19.44
C LYS A 57 1.30 23.58 -20.27
N LYS A 58 1.21 23.35 -21.58
CA LYS A 58 2.35 23.34 -22.49
C LYS A 58 3.26 24.55 -22.32
N GLN A 59 2.68 25.75 -22.27
CA GLN A 59 3.44 27.00 -22.09
C GLN A 59 4.24 27.03 -20.79
N ASP A 60 3.64 26.59 -19.68
CA ASP A 60 4.27 26.57 -18.36
C ASP A 60 5.41 25.53 -18.32
N THR A 61 5.19 24.38 -18.96
CA THR A 61 6.18 23.30 -19.06
C THR A 61 7.39 23.73 -19.87
N VAL A 62 7.17 24.41 -20.99
CA VAL A 62 8.26 25.00 -21.83
C VAL A 62 9.00 26.10 -21.08
N ALA A 63 8.28 27.00 -20.40
CA ALA A 63 8.88 28.07 -19.60
C ALA A 63 9.74 27.48 -18.47
N PHE A 64 9.22 26.47 -17.76
CA PHE A 64 9.98 25.77 -16.71
C PHE A 64 11.25 25.14 -17.27
N PHE A 65 11.16 24.39 -18.37
CA PHE A 65 12.30 23.70 -18.98
C PHE A 65 13.41 24.67 -19.39
N ASN A 66 13.05 25.75 -20.07
CA ASN A 66 13.99 26.76 -20.50
C ASN A 66 14.65 27.49 -19.32
N SER A 67 13.84 27.84 -18.32
CA SER A 67 14.33 28.52 -17.11
C SER A 67 15.21 27.60 -16.26
N TYR A 68 14.84 26.32 -16.12
CA TYR A 68 15.61 25.31 -15.38
C TYR A 68 17.00 25.13 -16.01
N ASN A 69 17.07 24.95 -17.31
CA ASN A 69 18.35 24.85 -18.06
C ASN A 69 19.18 26.12 -17.97
N GLY A 70 18.56 27.30 -18.13
CA GLY A 70 19.22 28.58 -18.02
C GLY A 70 19.82 28.88 -16.64
N VAL A 71 19.05 28.56 -15.58
CA VAL A 71 19.50 28.67 -14.17
C VAL A 71 20.66 27.69 -13.93
N GLY A 72 20.51 26.42 -14.38
CA GLY A 72 21.54 25.40 -14.24
C GLY A 72 22.86 25.83 -14.92
N ALA A 73 22.78 26.33 -16.15
CA ALA A 73 23.92 26.82 -16.88
C ALA A 73 24.60 28.03 -16.16
N SER A 74 23.82 28.99 -15.70
CA SER A 74 24.30 30.14 -14.92
C SER A 74 24.98 29.73 -13.61
N ALA A 75 24.48 28.68 -12.97
CA ALA A 75 25.06 28.08 -11.76
C ALA A 75 26.23 27.12 -12.05
N ARG A 76 26.63 26.98 -13.32
CA ARG A 76 27.67 26.04 -13.80
C ARG A 76 27.37 24.58 -13.39
N VAL A 77 26.10 24.22 -13.28
CA VAL A 77 25.63 22.83 -13.09
C VAL A 77 25.60 22.18 -14.48
N ARG A 78 26.27 21.03 -14.61
CA ARG A 78 26.23 20.28 -15.86
C ARG A 78 24.85 19.68 -16.07
N MET A 79 24.10 20.23 -17.00
CA MET A 79 22.78 19.73 -17.41
C MET A 79 22.93 18.71 -18.55
N ALA A 80 21.94 17.85 -18.71
CA ALA A 80 21.87 17.01 -19.91
C ALA A 80 21.72 17.89 -21.16
N PRO A 81 22.43 17.57 -22.26
CA PRO A 81 22.29 18.33 -23.51
C PRO A 81 20.83 18.31 -23.96
N PRO A 82 20.27 19.45 -24.39
CA PRO A 82 18.97 19.46 -25.05
C PRO A 82 19.00 18.52 -26.28
N GLY A 83 17.98 17.67 -26.40
CA GLY A 83 17.92 16.73 -27.52
C GLY A 83 18.64 15.40 -27.31
N ASP A 84 19.26 15.15 -26.14
CA ASP A 84 19.74 13.80 -25.79
C ASP A 84 18.53 12.89 -25.47
N PRO A 85 18.15 11.94 -26.36
CA PRO A 85 16.92 11.14 -26.21
C PRO A 85 16.98 10.18 -25.03
N GLU A 86 18.16 9.93 -24.45
CA GLU A 86 18.31 9.07 -23.27
C GLU A 86 18.23 9.86 -21.96
N LYS A 87 18.47 11.16 -21.98
CA LYS A 87 18.62 12.01 -20.78
C LYS A 87 17.71 13.21 -20.72
N SER A 88 17.17 13.65 -21.84
CA SER A 88 16.16 14.71 -21.88
C SER A 88 15.09 14.35 -22.90
N PHE A 89 13.85 14.74 -22.64
CA PHE A 89 12.77 14.62 -23.61
C PHE A 89 12.13 15.99 -23.81
N GLU A 90 11.65 16.23 -25.02
CA GLU A 90 10.94 17.44 -25.37
C GLU A 90 9.61 17.52 -24.59
N CYS A 91 9.12 18.74 -24.39
CA CYS A 91 7.84 18.97 -23.79
C CYS A 91 6.73 18.37 -24.66
N GLY A 92 6.06 17.37 -24.18
CA GLY A 92 5.00 16.65 -24.87
C GLY A 92 3.97 16.08 -23.92
N THR A 93 2.95 15.41 -24.46
CA THR A 93 1.90 14.71 -23.72
C THR A 93 2.36 13.35 -23.22
N ALA A 94 3.42 12.80 -23.81
CA ALA A 94 3.98 11.50 -23.44
C ALA A 94 5.50 11.60 -23.23
N GLY A 95 6.03 10.76 -22.33
CA GLY A 95 7.48 10.70 -22.06
C GLY A 95 7.84 9.56 -21.10
N THR A 96 9.13 9.26 -21.04
CA THR A 96 9.64 8.18 -20.16
C THR A 96 10.41 8.78 -18.99
N ILE A 97 9.93 8.55 -17.77
CA ILE A 97 10.55 9.01 -16.53
C ILE A 97 10.91 7.78 -15.70
N LEU A 98 12.18 7.66 -15.31
CA LEU A 98 12.67 6.53 -14.50
C LEU A 98 12.34 5.14 -15.08
N GLY A 99 12.14 5.04 -16.39
CA GLY A 99 11.81 3.77 -17.07
C GLY A 99 10.34 3.41 -17.10
N VAL A 100 9.49 4.33 -16.72
CA VAL A 100 8.04 4.27 -16.89
C VAL A 100 7.66 5.26 -17.96
N HIS A 101 6.91 4.80 -18.95
CA HIS A 101 6.37 5.64 -20.00
C HIS A 101 5.00 6.17 -19.54
N TYR A 102 4.85 7.48 -19.48
CA TYR A 102 3.61 8.18 -19.13
C TYR A 102 3.01 8.79 -20.37
N ASP A 103 1.70 8.67 -20.49
CA ASP A 103 0.87 9.33 -21.50
C ASP A 103 -0.21 10.13 -20.78
N THR A 104 -0.16 11.45 -20.92
CA THR A 104 -1.09 12.36 -20.23
C THR A 104 -2.33 12.68 -21.05
N GLU A 105 -2.41 12.26 -22.33
CA GLU A 105 -3.64 12.31 -23.12
C GLU A 105 -4.60 11.20 -22.70
N ASP A 106 -4.07 9.97 -22.67
CA ASP A 106 -4.85 8.78 -22.31
C ASP A 106 -4.87 8.54 -20.80
N TRP A 107 -4.08 9.29 -20.01
CA TRP A 107 -3.88 9.04 -18.58
C TRP A 107 -3.44 7.60 -18.30
N THR A 108 -2.48 7.14 -19.08
CA THR A 108 -1.92 5.81 -18.94
C THR A 108 -0.44 5.84 -18.64
N TRP A 109 0.03 4.76 -18.05
CA TRP A 109 1.45 4.46 -17.95
C TRP A 109 1.73 3.07 -18.49
N SER A 110 2.95 2.87 -18.95
CA SER A 110 3.45 1.58 -19.43
C SER A 110 4.93 1.44 -19.11
N PHE A 111 5.43 0.23 -19.23
CA PHE A 111 6.83 -0.04 -18.92
C PHE A 111 7.74 0.13 -20.12
N CYS A 112 8.96 0.57 -19.87
CA CYS A 112 10.04 0.43 -20.84
C CYS A 112 10.40 -1.06 -20.99
N ARG A 113 9.99 -1.68 -22.10
CA ARG A 113 10.16 -3.11 -22.37
C ARG A 113 11.59 -3.59 -22.13
N ARG A 114 12.60 -2.89 -22.67
CA ARG A 114 14.03 -3.22 -22.50
C ARG A 114 14.46 -3.36 -21.02
N LYS A 115 13.86 -2.59 -20.10
CA LYS A 115 14.17 -2.68 -18.67
C LYS A 115 13.47 -3.87 -18.02
N ILE A 116 12.24 -4.15 -18.42
CA ILE A 116 11.48 -5.30 -17.90
C ILE A 116 12.06 -6.61 -18.40
N ASP A 117 12.46 -6.72 -19.67
CA ASP A 117 13.08 -7.94 -20.21
C ASP A 117 14.29 -8.36 -19.36
N LYS A 118 15.14 -7.42 -18.93
CA LYS A 118 16.26 -7.70 -18.02
C LYS A 118 15.84 -8.21 -16.64
N ILE A 119 14.68 -7.81 -16.15
CA ILE A 119 14.13 -8.29 -14.88
C ILE A 119 13.55 -9.70 -15.08
N LEU A 120 12.81 -9.92 -16.17
CA LEU A 120 12.24 -11.22 -16.49
C LEU A 120 13.33 -12.28 -16.66
N ILE A 121 14.43 -11.99 -17.37
CA ILE A 121 15.57 -12.90 -17.47
C ILE A 121 16.09 -13.29 -16.07
N ALA A 122 16.34 -12.29 -15.21
CA ALA A 122 16.83 -12.54 -13.87
C ALA A 122 15.84 -13.29 -12.96
N LEU A 123 14.53 -13.13 -13.18
CA LEU A 123 13.50 -13.91 -12.47
C LEU A 123 13.43 -15.33 -12.97
N HIS A 124 13.57 -15.58 -14.29
CA HIS A 124 13.68 -16.91 -14.85
C HIS A 124 14.93 -17.64 -14.33
N ASP A 125 16.08 -16.95 -14.22
CA ASP A 125 17.28 -17.51 -13.59
C ASP A 125 16.99 -18.00 -12.16
N VAL A 126 16.15 -17.28 -11.39
CA VAL A 126 15.74 -17.71 -10.04
C VAL A 126 14.83 -18.94 -10.10
N VAL A 127 13.87 -19.00 -11.04
CA VAL A 127 12.93 -20.14 -11.15
C VAL A 127 13.63 -21.41 -11.59
N ASP A 128 14.57 -21.29 -12.52
CA ASP A 128 15.22 -22.44 -13.20
C ASP A 128 16.44 -22.98 -12.43
N SER A 129 16.93 -22.25 -11.41
CA SER A 129 18.11 -22.64 -10.64
C SER A 129 17.77 -23.23 -9.28
N ASP A 130 18.65 -24.11 -8.76
CA ASP A 130 18.58 -24.57 -7.36
C ASP A 130 19.24 -23.60 -6.39
N THR A 131 20.17 -22.78 -6.90
CA THR A 131 20.88 -21.76 -6.12
C THR A 131 21.09 -20.51 -6.94
N VAL A 132 21.06 -19.35 -6.29
CA VAL A 132 21.25 -18.03 -6.91
C VAL A 132 22.23 -17.18 -6.12
N ASP A 133 22.92 -16.28 -6.81
CA ASP A 133 23.81 -15.31 -6.16
C ASP A 133 23.00 -14.29 -5.36
N GLN A 134 23.44 -13.99 -4.14
CA GLN A 134 22.85 -12.94 -3.31
C GLN A 134 22.78 -11.60 -4.01
N LYS A 135 23.80 -11.22 -4.79
CA LYS A 135 23.79 -9.95 -5.54
C LYS A 135 22.68 -9.90 -6.58
N LEU A 136 22.32 -11.05 -7.16
CA LEU A 136 21.17 -11.14 -8.05
C LEU A 136 19.88 -10.80 -7.31
N LEU A 137 19.65 -11.37 -6.12
CA LEU A 137 18.47 -11.08 -5.32
C LEU A 137 18.45 -9.63 -4.81
N GLU A 138 19.59 -9.05 -4.42
CA GLU A 138 19.72 -7.65 -4.07
C GLU A 138 19.33 -6.73 -5.23
N SER A 139 19.86 -7.01 -6.42
CA SER A 139 19.55 -6.29 -7.66
C SER A 139 18.07 -6.42 -8.03
N LEU A 140 17.52 -7.64 -7.99
CA LEU A 140 16.09 -7.89 -8.23
C LEU A 140 15.23 -7.15 -7.23
N SER A 141 15.51 -7.25 -5.93
CA SER A 141 14.77 -6.57 -4.88
C SER A 141 14.71 -5.06 -5.11
N GLY A 142 15.81 -4.43 -5.53
CA GLY A 142 15.86 -3.01 -5.86
C GLY A 142 15.02 -2.66 -7.09
N LYS A 143 15.12 -3.44 -8.16
CA LYS A 143 14.35 -3.23 -9.40
C LYS A 143 12.85 -3.44 -9.18
N LEU A 144 12.47 -4.51 -8.47
CA LEU A 144 11.08 -4.82 -8.16
C LEU A 144 10.46 -3.76 -7.21
N GLU A 145 11.26 -3.14 -6.32
CA GLU A 145 10.81 -2.01 -5.51
C GLU A 145 10.32 -0.86 -6.37
N HIS A 146 11.00 -0.59 -7.48
CA HIS A 146 10.65 0.48 -8.39
C HIS A 146 9.30 0.24 -9.09
N TYR A 147 9.04 -0.99 -9.49
CA TYR A 147 7.83 -1.33 -10.27
C TYR A 147 6.61 -1.77 -9.44
N LYS A 148 6.79 -2.04 -8.14
CA LYS A 148 5.72 -2.55 -7.28
C LYS A 148 4.42 -1.72 -7.26
N HIS A 149 4.54 -0.40 -7.43
CA HIS A 149 3.37 0.50 -7.38
C HIS A 149 2.55 0.48 -8.68
N ILE A 150 3.16 0.01 -9.76
CA ILE A 150 2.57 0.04 -11.09
C ILE A 150 1.96 -1.32 -11.42
N VAL A 151 2.61 -2.41 -10.97
CA VAL A 151 2.19 -3.77 -11.27
C VAL A 151 0.92 -4.13 -10.50
N SER A 152 0.98 -4.07 -9.18
CA SER A 152 -0.15 -4.45 -8.32
C SER A 152 0.13 -4.05 -6.88
N GLU A 153 -0.93 -3.87 -6.08
CA GLU A 153 -0.79 -3.68 -4.64
C GLU A 153 -0.22 -4.91 -3.92
N HIS A 154 -0.40 -6.10 -4.49
CA HIS A 154 0.21 -7.34 -3.99
C HIS A 154 1.73 -7.40 -4.21
N ALA A 155 2.28 -6.62 -5.13
CA ALA A 155 3.70 -6.63 -5.47
C ALA A 155 4.65 -6.43 -4.28
N ARG A 156 4.26 -5.68 -3.26
CA ARG A 156 5.06 -5.53 -2.03
C ARG A 156 5.20 -6.82 -1.24
N TRP A 157 4.11 -7.58 -1.17
CA TRP A 157 4.11 -8.87 -0.49
C TRP A 157 4.97 -9.87 -1.24
N GLU A 158 4.77 -9.98 -2.55
CA GLU A 158 5.50 -10.93 -3.41
C GLU A 158 7.00 -10.64 -3.50
N ARG A 159 7.41 -9.44 -3.16
CA ARG A 159 8.82 -9.10 -3.01
C ARG A 159 9.39 -9.41 -1.61
N GLY A 160 8.53 -9.67 -0.65
CA GLY A 160 8.93 -9.75 0.76
C GLY A 160 9.98 -10.79 1.06
N HIS A 161 9.85 -11.99 0.50
CA HIS A 161 10.80 -13.09 0.69
C HIS A 161 12.11 -12.85 -0.08
N ILE A 162 12.02 -12.36 -1.32
CA ILE A 162 13.20 -11.94 -2.11
C ILE A 162 14.02 -10.92 -1.31
N LEU A 163 13.37 -9.90 -0.74
CA LEU A 163 14.03 -8.89 0.08
C LEU A 163 14.60 -9.46 1.38
N TYR A 164 13.87 -10.39 2.02
CA TYR A 164 14.32 -11.05 3.24
C TYR A 164 15.60 -11.83 3.00
N LEU A 165 15.65 -12.67 1.96
CA LEU A 165 16.84 -13.44 1.61
C LEU A 165 17.99 -12.54 1.20
N ALA A 166 17.75 -11.53 0.38
CA ALA A 166 18.76 -10.57 -0.02
C ALA A 166 19.45 -9.87 1.18
N LYS A 167 18.69 -9.55 2.24
CA LYS A 167 19.22 -8.82 3.40
C LYS A 167 19.78 -9.69 4.53
N ASN A 168 19.24 -10.88 4.75
CA ASN A 168 19.52 -11.62 5.97
C ASN A 168 20.62 -12.70 5.82
N THR A 169 20.93 -13.11 4.61
CA THR A 169 22.01 -14.10 4.38
C THR A 169 23.36 -13.57 4.87
N ASN A 170 23.58 -12.26 4.84
CA ASN A 170 24.80 -11.63 5.35
C ASN A 170 24.94 -11.56 6.86
N LYS A 171 23.86 -11.75 7.64
CA LYS A 171 23.92 -11.60 9.11
C LYS A 171 24.50 -12.83 9.83
N GLN A 172 24.57 -13.97 9.16
CA GLN A 172 25.04 -15.21 9.75
C GLN A 172 26.56 -15.43 9.66
N LEU A 173 27.30 -14.56 8.95
CA LEU A 173 28.75 -14.68 8.80
C LEU A 173 29.47 -13.59 9.58
N PRO A 174 30.49 -13.92 10.41
CA PRO A 174 31.33 -12.95 11.08
C PRO A 174 32.04 -12.04 10.08
N GLY A 175 32.09 -10.74 10.36
CA GLY A 175 32.46 -9.65 9.45
C GLY A 175 33.80 -9.74 8.71
N ARG A 176 34.69 -10.67 9.05
CA ARG A 176 36.01 -10.88 8.40
C ARG A 176 36.00 -11.86 7.21
N TRP A 177 34.93 -12.63 7.00
CA TRP A 177 34.90 -13.72 6.02
C TRP A 177 34.00 -13.46 4.79
N ARG A 178 33.56 -12.24 4.59
CA ARG A 178 32.66 -11.86 3.48
C ARG A 178 33.39 -11.72 2.12
N ARG A 179 34.25 -12.67 1.77
CA ARG A 179 34.95 -12.66 0.47
C ARG A 179 34.40 -13.78 -0.41
N GLY A 180 33.44 -13.46 -1.23
CA GLY A 180 32.92 -14.34 -2.28
C GLY A 180 31.42 -14.16 -2.54
N PRO A 181 30.90 -14.55 -3.70
CA PRO A 181 29.48 -14.58 -3.97
C PRO A 181 28.84 -15.61 -3.04
N LEU A 182 27.86 -15.15 -2.24
CA LEU A 182 27.06 -16.05 -1.40
C LEU A 182 25.97 -16.67 -2.27
N SER A 183 26.07 -18.01 -2.44
CA SER A 183 25.03 -18.80 -3.09
C SER A 183 23.88 -19.04 -2.12
N ILE A 184 22.68 -18.68 -2.51
CA ILE A 184 21.43 -18.83 -1.75
C ILE A 184 20.63 -19.95 -2.39
N LYS A 185 20.20 -20.93 -1.57
CA LYS A 185 19.33 -22.00 -2.03
C LYS A 185 17.96 -21.43 -2.41
N VAL A 186 17.46 -21.79 -3.60
CA VAL A 186 16.12 -21.41 -4.05
C VAL A 186 15.10 -22.26 -3.30
N THR A 187 14.33 -21.62 -2.43
CA THR A 187 13.22 -22.26 -1.71
C THR A 187 11.97 -22.26 -2.58
N LYS A 188 11.00 -23.12 -2.25
CA LYS A 188 9.69 -23.12 -2.88
C LYS A 188 9.03 -21.74 -2.85
N GLU A 189 9.07 -21.05 -1.69
CA GLU A 189 8.50 -19.71 -1.50
C GLU A 189 9.20 -18.65 -2.37
N LEU A 190 10.53 -18.75 -2.56
CA LEU A 190 11.26 -17.84 -3.45
C LEU A 190 10.87 -18.07 -4.92
N ARG A 191 10.72 -19.33 -5.34
CA ARG A 191 10.30 -19.69 -6.69
C ARG A 191 8.88 -19.20 -6.97
N GLU A 192 7.93 -19.46 -6.08
CA GLU A 192 6.54 -18.97 -6.20
C GLU A 192 6.46 -17.43 -6.32
N GLN A 193 7.31 -16.71 -5.57
CA GLN A 193 7.37 -15.26 -5.69
C GLN A 193 7.96 -14.80 -7.04
N ALA A 194 8.98 -15.47 -7.53
CA ALA A 194 9.56 -15.16 -8.84
C ALA A 194 8.57 -15.44 -9.98
N GLU A 195 7.86 -16.57 -9.94
CA GLU A 195 6.80 -16.94 -10.90
C GLU A 195 5.66 -15.91 -10.89
N TRP A 196 5.23 -15.47 -9.70
CA TRP A 196 4.22 -14.42 -9.59
C TRP A 196 4.67 -13.13 -10.27
N TRP A 197 5.93 -12.71 -10.05
CA TRP A 197 6.46 -11.52 -10.70
C TRP A 197 6.58 -11.65 -12.21
N ILE A 198 6.95 -12.83 -12.72
CA ILE A 198 6.99 -13.10 -14.16
C ILE A 198 5.60 -12.90 -14.78
N ALA A 199 4.58 -13.51 -14.18
CA ALA A 199 3.20 -13.38 -14.64
C ALA A 199 2.73 -11.92 -14.58
N ALA A 200 2.92 -11.24 -13.45
CA ALA A 200 2.47 -9.87 -13.22
C ALA A 200 3.16 -8.86 -14.16
N LEU A 201 4.47 -8.98 -14.39
CA LEU A 201 5.20 -8.13 -15.33
C LEU A 201 4.82 -8.45 -16.79
N GLY A 202 4.58 -9.72 -17.11
CA GLY A 202 4.11 -10.14 -18.43
C GLY A 202 2.76 -9.55 -18.80
N THR A 203 1.82 -9.52 -17.86
CA THR A 203 0.52 -8.85 -18.01
C THR A 203 0.69 -7.35 -18.18
N ALA A 204 1.44 -6.72 -17.29
CA ALA A 204 1.67 -5.27 -17.31
C ALA A 204 2.42 -4.77 -18.57
N LEU A 205 3.19 -5.64 -19.25
CA LEU A 205 3.80 -5.30 -20.55
C LEU A 205 2.80 -5.27 -21.70
N LYS A 206 1.71 -6.03 -21.61
CA LYS A 206 0.68 -6.12 -22.66
C LYS A 206 -0.34 -5.01 -22.53
N GLU A 207 -0.54 -4.49 -21.34
CA GLU A 207 -1.60 -3.56 -21.01
C GLU A 207 -1.04 -2.18 -20.67
N ARG A 208 -1.64 -1.13 -21.25
CA ARG A 208 -1.46 0.23 -20.74
C ARG A 208 -2.31 0.36 -19.48
N THR A 209 -1.68 0.52 -18.35
CA THR A 209 -2.40 0.71 -17.09
C THR A 209 -2.82 2.17 -16.96
N ARG A 210 -4.08 2.41 -16.64
CA ARG A 210 -4.55 3.76 -16.35
C ARG A 210 -3.80 4.30 -15.14
N ILE A 211 -3.27 5.52 -15.25
CA ILE A 211 -2.68 6.22 -14.10
C ILE A 211 -3.79 6.35 -13.06
N PRO A 212 -3.60 5.81 -11.83
CA PRO A 212 -4.61 5.98 -10.81
C PRO A 212 -4.93 7.45 -10.65
N ASP A 213 -6.21 7.79 -10.57
CA ASP A 213 -6.64 9.15 -10.24
C ASP A 213 -6.21 9.45 -8.79
N VAL A 214 -4.91 9.72 -8.63
CA VAL A 214 -4.32 10.16 -7.37
C VAL A 214 -4.75 11.61 -7.16
N ARG A 215 -6.05 11.80 -6.95
CA ARG A 215 -6.50 13.09 -6.45
C ARG A 215 -5.95 13.22 -5.04
N PRO A 216 -5.01 14.12 -4.78
CA PRO A 216 -4.58 14.44 -3.42
C PRO A 216 -5.70 15.11 -2.61
N TRP A 217 -6.88 15.21 -3.19
CA TRP A 217 -8.04 15.91 -2.67
C TRP A 217 -9.14 14.92 -2.33
N PHE A 218 -9.28 14.65 -1.04
CA PHE A 218 -10.58 14.21 -0.57
C PHE A 218 -11.57 15.36 -0.79
N PRO A 219 -12.65 15.16 -1.53
CA PRO A 219 -13.68 16.17 -1.68
C PRO A 219 -14.23 16.52 -0.29
N SER A 220 -14.74 17.73 -0.12
CA SER A 220 -15.32 18.19 1.15
C SER A 220 -16.45 17.29 1.68
N ASN A 221 -17.10 16.53 0.78
CA ASN A 221 -18.22 15.64 1.06
C ASN A 221 -17.82 14.15 1.19
N PHE A 222 -16.59 13.83 1.60
CA PHE A 222 -16.18 12.45 1.84
C PHE A 222 -16.95 11.79 2.98
N LEU A 223 -17.09 10.47 2.91
CA LEU A 223 -17.69 9.68 3.98
C LEU A 223 -16.68 9.43 5.10
N GLN A 224 -17.17 9.48 6.33
CA GLN A 224 -16.38 9.22 7.53
C GLN A 224 -16.78 7.87 8.12
N LEU A 225 -15.82 6.96 8.20
CA LEU A 225 -15.98 5.62 8.74
C LEU A 225 -15.18 5.53 10.04
N PHE A 226 -15.84 5.13 11.10
CA PHE A 226 -15.22 4.94 12.41
C PHE A 226 -15.36 3.48 12.82
N PRO A 227 -14.35 2.64 12.63
CA PRO A 227 -14.27 1.29 13.17
C PRO A 227 -13.62 1.28 14.53
N ASP A 228 -13.94 0.27 15.35
CA ASP A 228 -13.23 -0.04 16.59
C ASP A 228 -13.27 -1.54 16.89
N ALA A 229 -12.20 -2.05 17.49
CA ALA A 229 -12.05 -3.43 17.90
C ALA A 229 -11.83 -3.53 19.42
N ALA A 230 -12.82 -4.00 20.15
CA ALA A 230 -12.67 -4.21 21.57
C ALA A 230 -11.64 -5.32 21.86
N GLY A 231 -10.56 -4.99 22.53
CA GLY A 231 -9.45 -5.89 22.85
C GLY A 231 -9.13 -5.95 24.36
N GLY A 232 -10.05 -5.55 25.23
CA GLY A 232 -9.79 -5.39 26.65
C GLY A 232 -10.12 -6.59 27.53
N SER A 233 -9.65 -6.52 28.78
CA SER A 233 -9.88 -7.49 29.85
C SER A 233 -11.27 -7.36 30.48
N ASP A 234 -12.09 -6.41 30.06
CA ASP A 234 -13.42 -6.20 30.61
C ASP A 234 -14.36 -7.32 30.10
N THR A 235 -14.53 -8.33 30.93
CA THR A 235 -15.20 -9.60 30.62
C THR A 235 -16.71 -9.52 30.76
N SER A 236 -17.25 -8.39 31.20
CA SER A 236 -18.69 -8.25 31.52
C SER A 236 -19.56 -7.90 30.31
N VAL A 237 -19.00 -7.50 29.19
CA VAL A 237 -19.74 -7.09 27.99
C VAL A 237 -19.12 -7.77 26.76
N GLY A 238 -19.95 -8.19 25.82
CA GLY A 238 -19.55 -8.94 24.62
C GLY A 238 -18.48 -8.21 23.81
N ASN A 239 -17.22 -8.64 23.95
CA ASN A 239 -16.11 -8.11 23.19
C ASN A 239 -16.24 -8.51 21.72
N GLY A 240 -16.18 -7.52 20.85
CA GLY A 240 -16.34 -7.70 19.43
C GLY A 240 -15.70 -6.56 18.64
N PHE A 241 -16.22 -6.31 17.48
CA PHE A 241 -15.90 -5.14 16.69
C PHE A 241 -17.16 -4.36 16.40
N GLY A 242 -17.00 -3.05 16.26
CA GLY A 242 -18.07 -2.13 15.92
C GLY A 242 -17.63 -1.13 14.89
N GLY A 243 -18.58 -0.51 14.23
CA GLY A 243 -18.26 0.59 13.32
C GLY A 243 -19.49 1.35 12.89
N VAL A 244 -19.28 2.58 12.44
CA VAL A 244 -20.33 3.49 11.97
C VAL A 244 -19.89 4.27 10.75
N VAL A 245 -20.80 4.45 9.79
CA VAL A 245 -20.64 5.41 8.69
C VAL A 245 -21.33 6.71 9.11
N TRP A 246 -20.54 7.68 9.58
CA TRP A 246 -21.02 8.80 10.37
C TRP A 246 -21.92 9.79 9.63
N ASN A 247 -21.53 10.18 8.45
CA ASN A 247 -22.22 11.23 7.68
C ASN A 247 -23.12 10.69 6.57
N LEU A 248 -23.61 9.45 6.72
CA LEU A 248 -24.74 8.94 5.96
C LEU A 248 -26.05 9.10 6.77
N PRO A 249 -27.18 9.29 6.07
CA PRO A 249 -28.50 9.27 6.71
C PRO A 249 -28.70 7.98 7.50
N GLY A 250 -29.24 8.10 8.72
CA GLY A 250 -29.45 6.95 9.61
C GLY A 250 -28.18 6.32 10.18
N ARG A 251 -27.00 6.85 9.85
CA ARG A 251 -25.70 6.42 10.38
C ARG A 251 -25.58 4.90 10.44
N PRO A 252 -25.48 4.19 9.29
CA PRO A 252 -25.38 2.74 9.26
C PRO A 252 -24.27 2.25 10.19
N MET A 253 -24.56 1.23 11.00
CA MET A 253 -23.67 0.68 12.01
C MET A 253 -23.42 -0.79 11.74
N VAL A 254 -22.27 -1.30 12.17
CA VAL A 254 -21.98 -2.73 12.20
C VAL A 254 -21.55 -3.14 13.59
N TYR A 255 -21.83 -4.39 13.89
CA TYR A 255 -21.34 -5.08 15.08
C TYR A 255 -21.11 -6.56 14.78
N GLY A 256 -20.05 -7.11 15.33
CA GLY A 256 -19.81 -8.55 15.31
C GLY A 256 -19.06 -8.99 16.57
N CYS A 257 -19.43 -10.15 17.11
CA CYS A 257 -18.73 -10.76 18.23
C CYS A 257 -17.46 -11.45 17.74
N TRP A 258 -16.41 -11.39 18.55
CA TRP A 258 -15.23 -12.21 18.29
C TRP A 258 -15.55 -13.69 18.52
N PRO A 259 -15.04 -14.60 17.66
CA PRO A 259 -15.06 -16.03 17.93
C PRO A 259 -14.42 -16.38 19.28
N ALA A 260 -14.91 -17.45 19.91
CA ALA A 260 -14.47 -17.85 21.24
C ALA A 260 -12.95 -18.01 21.39
N HIS A 261 -12.27 -18.53 20.37
CA HIS A 261 -10.80 -18.68 20.38
C HIS A 261 -10.07 -17.33 20.39
N ILE A 262 -10.63 -16.27 19.77
CA ILE A 262 -10.09 -14.91 19.83
C ILE A 262 -10.33 -14.33 21.21
N GLN A 263 -11.54 -14.46 21.76
CA GLN A 263 -11.88 -13.97 23.09
C GLN A 263 -11.01 -14.60 24.20
N CYS A 264 -10.78 -15.92 24.14
CA CYS A 264 -9.92 -16.63 25.09
C CYS A 264 -8.47 -16.12 25.06
N ASN A 265 -7.93 -15.82 23.87
CA ASN A 265 -6.58 -15.30 23.74
C ASN A 265 -6.45 -13.85 24.26
N MET A 266 -7.53 -13.07 24.22
CA MET A 266 -7.56 -11.72 24.80
C MET A 266 -7.49 -11.74 26.33
N LYS A 267 -8.16 -12.71 26.97
CA LYS A 267 -8.16 -12.87 28.44
C LYS A 267 -6.81 -13.27 29.02
N ASN A 268 -6.01 -14.02 28.27
CA ASN A 268 -4.74 -14.55 28.73
C ASN A 268 -3.54 -13.65 28.48
N GLY A 269 -3.76 -12.37 28.25
CA GLY A 269 -2.85 -11.26 27.93
C GLY A 269 -1.36 -11.58 28.01
N GLN A 270 -0.73 -11.86 26.88
CA GLN A 270 0.72 -11.95 26.78
C GLN A 270 1.23 -10.86 25.82
N GLY A 271 1.60 -9.70 26.39
CA GLY A 271 2.51 -8.70 25.89
C GLY A 271 2.48 -8.40 24.35
N ASP A 272 3.64 -8.22 23.78
CA ASP A 272 3.86 -7.82 22.37
C ASP A 272 3.20 -8.67 21.28
N LYS A 273 2.93 -9.95 21.54
CA LYS A 273 2.24 -10.84 20.60
C LYS A 273 0.77 -10.45 20.42
N PHE A 274 0.16 -9.89 21.46
CA PHE A 274 -1.22 -9.42 21.44
C PHE A 274 -1.37 -8.08 20.68
N ALA A 275 -0.46 -7.15 20.86
CA ALA A 275 -0.49 -5.87 20.16
C ALA A 275 -0.49 -6.03 18.62
N ARG A 276 0.20 -7.06 18.10
CA ARG A 276 0.18 -7.40 16.66
C ARG A 276 -1.17 -7.92 16.19
N LYS A 277 -1.86 -8.69 17.04
CA LYS A 277 -3.22 -9.20 16.73
C LYS A 277 -4.26 -8.09 16.76
N LEU A 278 -4.11 -7.11 17.65
CA LEU A 278 -5.03 -5.96 17.72
C LEU A 278 -5.06 -5.19 16.40
N THR A 279 -3.92 -4.98 15.73
CA THR A 279 -3.90 -4.33 14.40
C THR A 279 -4.71 -5.11 13.35
N MET A 280 -4.68 -6.45 13.39
CA MET A 280 -5.50 -7.29 12.53
C MET A 280 -6.99 -7.12 12.86
N LEU A 281 -7.35 -7.14 14.15
CA LEU A 281 -8.73 -7.01 14.60
C LEU A 281 -9.30 -5.62 14.25
N GLU A 282 -8.55 -4.57 14.41
CA GLU A 282 -8.88 -3.22 13.93
C GLU A 282 -9.10 -3.19 12.41
N GLY A 283 -8.25 -3.89 11.67
CA GLY A 283 -8.42 -4.06 10.23
C GLY A 283 -9.73 -4.76 9.87
N VAL A 284 -10.11 -5.79 10.62
CA VAL A 284 -11.40 -6.49 10.45
C VAL A 284 -12.57 -5.54 10.71
N ALA A 285 -12.53 -4.76 11.79
CA ALA A 285 -13.55 -3.75 12.08
C ALA A 285 -13.67 -2.74 10.93
N ALA A 286 -12.52 -2.27 10.40
CA ALA A 286 -12.47 -1.35 9.28
C ALA A 286 -13.07 -1.95 8.00
N LEU A 287 -12.75 -3.20 7.70
CA LEU A 287 -13.29 -3.92 6.54
C LEU A 287 -14.80 -4.14 6.68
N ALA A 288 -15.28 -4.57 7.86
CA ALA A 288 -16.69 -4.72 8.13
C ALA A 288 -17.45 -3.38 8.00
N THR A 289 -16.87 -2.29 8.50
CA THR A 289 -17.48 -0.94 8.41
C THR A 289 -17.56 -0.45 6.96
N LEU A 290 -16.55 -0.69 6.14
CA LEU A 290 -16.57 -0.37 4.71
C LEU A 290 -17.67 -1.17 3.99
N CYS A 291 -17.85 -2.42 4.37
CA CYS A 291 -18.86 -3.33 3.81
C CYS A 291 -20.29 -3.11 4.35
N ALA A 292 -20.47 -2.25 5.35
CA ALA A 292 -21.79 -2.02 5.97
C ALA A 292 -22.82 -1.41 5.04
N SER A 293 -22.38 -0.62 4.09
CA SER A 293 -23.24 0.16 3.20
C SER A 293 -22.62 0.20 1.80
N PRO A 294 -22.43 -0.95 1.13
CA PRO A 294 -21.65 -1.03 -0.09
C PRO A 294 -22.22 -0.18 -1.22
N THR A 295 -23.54 -0.10 -1.36
CA THR A 295 -24.21 0.71 -2.37
C THR A 295 -24.01 2.21 -2.12
N GLU A 296 -24.06 2.63 -0.85
CA GLU A 296 -23.94 4.03 -0.46
C GLU A 296 -22.47 4.52 -0.49
N VAL A 297 -21.48 3.63 -0.33
CA VAL A 297 -20.06 4.00 -0.39
C VAL A 297 -19.48 3.90 -1.80
N SER A 298 -20.10 3.13 -2.69
CA SER A 298 -19.61 2.91 -4.05
C SER A 298 -19.41 4.22 -4.81
N GLY A 299 -18.29 4.35 -5.50
CA GLY A 299 -17.92 5.54 -6.26
C GLY A 299 -17.58 6.78 -5.42
N ARG A 300 -17.54 6.68 -4.10
CA ARG A 300 -17.34 7.83 -3.19
C ARG A 300 -15.95 7.85 -2.55
N ALA A 301 -15.57 9.02 -2.07
CA ALA A 301 -14.39 9.16 -1.21
C ALA A 301 -14.75 8.80 0.23
N CYS A 302 -13.94 7.94 0.87
CA CYS A 302 -14.14 7.45 2.22
C CYS A 302 -12.87 7.61 3.06
N LYS A 303 -13.00 8.13 4.28
CA LYS A 303 -11.92 8.16 5.27
C LYS A 303 -12.26 7.26 6.44
N ILE A 304 -11.40 6.29 6.70
CA ILE A 304 -11.43 5.47 7.91
C ILE A 304 -10.58 6.17 8.97
N TYR A 305 -11.19 6.47 10.10
CA TYR A 305 -10.53 7.02 11.28
C TYR A 305 -10.30 5.90 12.29
N THR A 306 -9.07 5.65 12.69
CA THR A 306 -8.71 4.59 13.64
C THR A 306 -7.70 5.09 14.67
N ASP A 307 -7.82 4.68 15.92
CA ASP A 307 -6.84 4.95 16.96
C ASP A 307 -5.62 4.00 16.86
N ASN A 308 -5.65 3.00 15.96
CA ASN A 308 -4.58 2.07 15.74
C ASN A 308 -3.55 2.60 14.71
N LYS A 309 -2.44 3.14 15.21
CA LYS A 309 -1.33 3.63 14.38
C LYS A 309 -0.77 2.55 13.45
N GLY A 310 -0.77 1.29 13.90
CA GLY A 310 -0.27 0.15 13.13
C GLY A 310 -1.08 -0.08 11.87
N LEU A 311 -2.42 0.00 11.97
CA LEU A 311 -3.33 -0.14 10.82
C LEU A 311 -3.14 1.00 9.81
N ALA A 312 -3.15 2.25 10.28
CA ALA A 312 -2.97 3.40 9.40
C ALA A 312 -1.63 3.35 8.65
N LEU A 313 -0.53 2.98 9.34
CA LEU A 313 0.78 2.81 8.72
C LEU A 313 0.83 1.60 7.77
N ALA A 314 0.21 0.47 8.12
CA ALA A 314 0.17 -0.71 7.26
C ALA A 314 -0.58 -0.41 5.96
N PHE A 315 -1.71 0.29 6.05
CA PHE A 315 -2.49 0.69 4.88
C PHE A 315 -1.71 1.67 3.98
N SER A 316 -1.15 2.74 4.55
CA SER A 316 -0.39 3.74 3.78
C SER A 316 0.87 3.16 3.12
N LYS A 317 1.53 2.20 3.77
CA LYS A 317 2.73 1.53 3.25
C LYS A 317 2.41 0.33 2.37
N ALA A 318 1.15 -0.09 2.25
CA ALA A 318 0.72 -1.35 1.64
C ALA A 318 1.56 -2.54 2.14
N HIS A 319 1.88 -2.58 3.44
CA HIS A 319 2.74 -3.60 4.02
C HIS A 319 2.46 -3.83 5.50
N SER A 320 2.42 -5.09 5.90
CA SER A 320 2.44 -5.53 7.30
C SER A 320 3.42 -6.70 7.47
N ARG A 321 4.09 -6.76 8.62
CA ARG A 321 4.91 -7.94 8.99
C ARG A 321 4.04 -9.12 9.42
N ASP A 322 2.87 -8.83 9.96
CA ASP A 322 1.89 -9.85 10.31
C ASP A 322 1.07 -10.23 9.08
N LYS A 323 1.11 -11.51 8.73
CA LYS A 323 0.49 -12.07 7.52
C LYS A 323 -1.05 -11.97 7.54
N TYR A 324 -1.66 -12.06 8.71
CA TYR A 324 -3.11 -11.92 8.84
C TYR A 324 -3.56 -10.46 8.71
N THR A 325 -2.86 -9.53 9.35
CA THR A 325 -3.07 -8.09 9.14
C THR A 325 -2.91 -7.73 7.66
N TYR A 326 -1.94 -8.33 6.98
CA TYR A 326 -1.76 -8.14 5.54
C TYR A 326 -2.98 -8.61 4.75
N SER A 327 -3.51 -9.84 5.04
CA SER A 327 -4.70 -10.37 4.36
C SER A 327 -5.92 -9.44 4.51
N VAL A 328 -6.16 -8.92 5.70
CA VAL A 328 -7.27 -7.99 5.96
C VAL A 328 -7.06 -6.63 5.28
N MET A 329 -5.83 -6.12 5.32
CA MET A 329 -5.48 -4.86 4.65
C MET A 329 -5.66 -4.96 3.13
N MET A 330 -5.26 -6.09 2.53
CA MET A 330 -5.52 -6.34 1.11
C MET A 330 -7.00 -6.46 0.83
N GLY A 331 -7.76 -7.12 1.71
CA GLY A 331 -9.21 -7.15 1.63
C GLY A 331 -9.85 -5.76 1.60
N LEU A 332 -9.38 -4.84 2.45
CA LEU A 332 -9.82 -3.44 2.43
C LEU A 332 -9.54 -2.76 1.07
N LYS A 333 -8.37 -2.99 0.50
CA LYS A 333 -7.97 -2.39 -0.78
C LYS A 333 -8.74 -2.96 -1.95
N ASP A 334 -8.96 -4.27 -1.98
CA ASP A 334 -9.75 -4.93 -3.02
C ASP A 334 -11.20 -4.43 -2.98
N VAL A 335 -11.82 -4.42 -1.79
CA VAL A 335 -13.18 -3.90 -1.64
C VAL A 335 -13.26 -2.45 -2.08
N ALA A 336 -12.31 -1.60 -1.68
CA ALA A 336 -12.27 -0.20 -2.11
C ALA A 336 -12.11 -0.09 -3.63
N LYS A 337 -11.19 -0.87 -4.23
CA LYS A 337 -10.94 -0.87 -5.69
C LYS A 337 -12.20 -1.22 -6.47
N TYR A 338 -12.81 -2.35 -6.14
CA TYR A 338 -13.93 -2.90 -6.94
C TYR A 338 -15.28 -2.23 -6.66
N LEU A 339 -15.43 -1.53 -5.55
CA LEU A 339 -16.53 -0.60 -5.30
C LEU A 339 -16.22 0.83 -5.80
N ALA A 340 -15.11 1.05 -6.49
CA ALA A 340 -14.64 2.36 -6.95
C ALA A 340 -14.54 3.41 -5.82
N VAL A 341 -14.21 2.97 -4.60
CA VAL A 341 -14.07 3.84 -3.42
C VAL A 341 -12.67 4.45 -3.37
N ASN A 342 -12.59 5.78 -3.30
CA ASN A 342 -11.33 6.45 -2.97
C ASN A 342 -11.11 6.39 -1.45
N LEU A 343 -10.30 5.41 -1.00
CA LEU A 343 -10.14 5.09 0.42
C LEU A 343 -8.86 5.67 1.02
N SER A 344 -8.99 6.29 2.20
CA SER A 344 -7.86 6.70 3.05
C SER A 344 -8.06 6.18 4.48
N VAL A 345 -6.98 5.75 5.12
CA VAL A 345 -6.97 5.35 6.54
C VAL A 345 -6.10 6.33 7.32
N VAL A 346 -6.71 7.02 8.28
CA VAL A 346 -6.09 8.10 9.05
C VAL A 346 -6.05 7.72 10.52
N TRP A 347 -4.91 7.90 11.15
CA TRP A 347 -4.81 7.76 12.60
C TRP A 347 -5.38 8.99 13.32
N THR A 348 -6.18 8.74 14.36
CA THR A 348 -6.72 9.76 15.27
C THR A 348 -6.49 9.35 16.72
N PRO A 349 -6.40 10.30 17.66
CA PRO A 349 -6.39 9.96 19.07
C PRO A 349 -7.70 9.29 19.50
N ARG A 350 -7.62 8.37 20.45
CA ARG A 350 -8.77 7.60 20.95
C ARG A 350 -9.89 8.52 21.47
N CYS A 351 -11.13 8.20 21.11
CA CYS A 351 -12.33 8.92 21.53
C CYS A 351 -12.30 10.43 21.25
N SER A 352 -11.63 10.84 20.17
CA SER A 352 -11.50 12.24 19.79
C SER A 352 -12.78 12.82 19.13
N SER A 353 -13.74 11.96 18.76
CA SER A 353 -14.98 12.35 18.09
C SER A 353 -16.17 11.50 18.53
N PRO A 354 -17.43 12.00 18.35
CA PRO A 354 -18.63 11.21 18.61
C PRO A 354 -18.69 9.93 17.77
N GLY A 355 -18.14 9.93 16.55
CA GLY A 355 -18.09 8.74 15.69
C GLY A 355 -17.21 7.65 16.28
N GLU A 356 -16.03 8.00 16.78
CA GLU A 356 -15.12 7.05 17.45
C GLU A 356 -15.73 6.52 18.75
N LEU A 357 -16.35 7.39 19.55
CA LEU A 357 -17.04 6.97 20.77
C LEU A 357 -18.18 5.99 20.46
N THR A 358 -18.95 6.25 19.41
CA THR A 358 -20.00 5.33 18.95
C THR A 358 -19.43 3.98 18.57
N ALA A 359 -18.32 3.94 17.82
CA ALA A 359 -17.67 2.70 17.42
C ALA A 359 -17.12 1.93 18.62
N ASP A 360 -16.49 2.59 19.61
CA ASP A 360 -16.00 2.01 20.86
C ASP A 360 -17.17 1.40 21.69
N GLN A 361 -18.30 2.09 21.75
CA GLN A 361 -19.49 1.57 22.42
C GLN A 361 -20.07 0.34 21.69
N LEU A 362 -20.13 0.38 20.36
CA LEU A 362 -20.59 -0.75 19.55
C LEU A 362 -19.68 -1.97 19.73
N SER A 363 -18.37 -1.80 19.68
CA SER A 363 -17.40 -2.89 19.84
C SER A 363 -17.53 -3.62 21.17
N LYS A 364 -18.05 -2.94 22.20
CA LYS A 364 -18.34 -3.45 23.54
C LYS A 364 -19.79 -3.93 23.72
N GLY A 365 -20.61 -3.92 22.67
CA GLY A 365 -22.02 -4.31 22.74
C GLY A 365 -22.94 -3.34 23.47
N LYS A 366 -22.52 -2.09 23.67
CA LYS A 366 -23.27 -1.03 24.38
C LYS A 366 -24.19 -0.27 23.42
N PHE A 367 -25.18 -0.96 22.83
CA PHE A 367 -26.00 -0.42 21.75
C PHE A 367 -26.83 0.80 22.15
N ALA A 368 -27.39 0.83 23.37
CA ALA A 368 -28.18 1.96 23.85
C ALA A 368 -27.33 3.23 23.96
N GLU A 369 -26.11 3.11 24.48
CA GLU A 369 -25.15 4.23 24.59
C GLU A 369 -24.71 4.68 23.19
N ALA A 370 -24.41 3.74 22.28
CA ALA A 370 -24.03 4.04 20.90
C ALA A 370 -25.12 4.81 20.15
N GLY A 371 -26.38 4.40 20.27
CA GLY A 371 -27.52 5.11 19.70
C GLY A 371 -27.69 6.52 20.25
N LYS A 372 -27.53 6.70 21.57
CA LYS A 372 -27.57 8.00 22.23
C LYS A 372 -26.45 8.91 21.72
N THR A 373 -25.21 8.41 21.67
CA THR A 373 -24.05 9.14 21.17
C THR A 373 -24.19 9.53 19.70
N ALA A 374 -24.69 8.59 18.89
CA ALA A 374 -24.95 8.84 17.48
C ALA A 374 -26.17 9.76 17.24
N GLY A 375 -27.03 9.99 18.23
CA GLY A 375 -28.27 10.75 18.04
C GLY A 375 -29.25 10.11 17.06
N THR A 376 -29.21 8.76 16.94
CA THR A 376 -30.11 7.98 16.08
C THR A 376 -30.36 6.60 16.67
N GLN A 377 -31.43 5.96 16.24
CA GLN A 377 -31.65 4.55 16.58
C GLN A 377 -30.55 3.69 15.96
N VAL A 378 -30.08 2.68 16.71
CA VAL A 378 -29.06 1.75 16.21
C VAL A 378 -29.62 0.94 15.04
N ASN A 379 -29.03 1.14 13.86
CA ASN A 379 -29.38 0.45 12.63
C ASN A 379 -28.20 -0.46 12.24
N LEU A 380 -28.21 -1.69 12.76
CA LEU A 380 -27.17 -2.66 12.47
C LEU A 380 -27.30 -3.20 11.04
N ARG A 381 -26.25 -3.02 10.27
CA ARG A 381 -26.06 -3.63 8.96
C ARG A 381 -25.36 -4.97 9.11
N ARG A 382 -25.57 -5.80 8.13
CA ARG A 382 -24.98 -7.15 8.10
C ARG A 382 -23.47 -7.09 7.85
N VAL A 383 -22.74 -7.90 8.60
CA VAL A 383 -21.33 -8.21 8.33
C VAL A 383 -21.25 -9.31 7.27
N PRO A 384 -20.34 -9.23 6.27
CA PRO A 384 -20.18 -10.29 5.29
C PRO A 384 -19.90 -11.65 5.95
N ARG A 385 -20.61 -12.68 5.53
CA ARG A 385 -20.45 -14.05 6.07
C ARG A 385 -19.04 -14.60 5.81
N THR A 386 -18.48 -14.26 4.65
CA THR A 386 -17.10 -14.62 4.29
C THR A 386 -16.10 -14.08 5.30
N LEU A 387 -16.25 -12.83 5.76
CA LEU A 387 -15.40 -12.24 6.79
C LEU A 387 -15.56 -12.95 8.13
N LEU A 388 -16.79 -13.28 8.54
CA LEU A 388 -17.05 -14.03 9.78
C LEU A 388 -16.44 -15.43 9.72
N ARG A 389 -16.59 -16.16 8.60
CA ARG A 389 -15.97 -17.48 8.40
C ARG A 389 -14.44 -17.40 8.43
N TRP A 390 -13.87 -16.38 7.83
CA TRP A 390 -12.42 -16.17 7.89
C TRP A 390 -11.95 -15.94 9.33
N LEU A 391 -12.71 -15.20 10.14
CA LEU A 391 -12.43 -15.00 11.57
C LEU A 391 -12.46 -16.29 12.38
N GLU A 392 -13.36 -17.22 12.04
CA GLU A 392 -13.42 -18.55 12.71
C GLU A 392 -12.16 -19.38 12.45
N ASN A 393 -11.57 -19.27 11.26
CA ASN A 393 -10.35 -19.98 10.90
C ASN A 393 -9.46 -19.10 9.99
N PRO A 394 -8.74 -18.11 10.57
CA PRO A 394 -7.94 -17.19 9.77
C PRO A 394 -6.86 -17.92 8.97
N VAL A 395 -6.86 -17.71 7.67
CA VAL A 395 -5.82 -18.18 6.75
C VAL A 395 -5.14 -16.98 6.11
N VAL A 396 -3.86 -17.14 5.83
CA VAL A 396 -3.12 -16.13 5.07
C VAL A 396 -3.57 -16.22 3.61
N THR A 397 -4.20 -15.17 3.12
CA THR A 397 -4.77 -15.13 1.76
C THR A 397 -4.71 -13.73 1.18
N ARG A 398 -4.63 -13.67 -0.15
CA ARG A 398 -4.76 -12.43 -0.93
C ARG A 398 -6.20 -12.17 -1.35
N CYS A 399 -7.04 -13.21 -1.30
CA CYS A 399 -8.36 -13.22 -1.90
C CYS A 399 -9.50 -12.91 -0.92
N LEU A 400 -9.21 -12.48 0.32
CA LEU A 400 -10.26 -12.19 1.30
C LEU A 400 -11.24 -11.13 0.78
N GLY A 401 -10.72 -10.03 0.22
CA GLY A 401 -11.53 -8.96 -0.35
C GLY A 401 -12.35 -9.43 -1.55
N LEU A 402 -11.74 -10.20 -2.44
CA LEU A 402 -12.42 -10.73 -3.63
C LEU A 402 -13.55 -11.69 -3.25
N ALA A 403 -13.34 -12.55 -2.25
CA ALA A 403 -14.37 -13.46 -1.75
C ALA A 403 -15.55 -12.72 -1.09
N ILE A 404 -15.29 -11.62 -0.39
CA ILE A 404 -16.33 -10.74 0.15
C ILE A 404 -17.10 -10.05 -1.00
N LEU A 405 -16.40 -9.56 -2.02
CA LEU A 405 -17.01 -8.90 -3.18
C LEU A 405 -17.90 -9.84 -3.99
N GLU A 406 -17.51 -11.10 -4.14
CA GLU A 406 -18.40 -12.10 -4.75
C GLU A 406 -19.67 -12.34 -3.92
N GLU A 407 -19.54 -12.43 -2.57
CA GLU A 407 -20.73 -12.51 -1.70
C GLU A 407 -21.65 -11.31 -1.90
N MET A 408 -21.09 -10.10 -1.97
CA MET A 408 -21.84 -8.87 -2.21
C MET A 408 -22.50 -8.85 -3.61
N ARG A 409 -21.80 -9.33 -4.64
CA ARG A 409 -22.35 -9.45 -5.99
C ARG A 409 -23.52 -10.43 -6.03
N ASP A 410 -23.40 -11.57 -5.36
CA ASP A 410 -24.48 -12.55 -5.22
C ASP A 410 -25.72 -11.96 -4.49
N GLU A 411 -25.51 -10.94 -3.65
CA GLU A 411 -26.56 -10.17 -2.95
C GLU A 411 -27.06 -8.95 -3.77
N GLY A 412 -26.62 -8.78 -5.02
CA GLY A 412 -27.09 -7.72 -5.93
C GLY A 412 -26.33 -6.39 -5.82
N VAL A 413 -25.23 -6.33 -5.10
CA VAL A 413 -24.38 -5.13 -5.08
C VAL A 413 -23.61 -5.00 -6.41
N GLN A 414 -23.63 -3.82 -7.00
CA GLN A 414 -22.85 -3.56 -8.19
C GLN A 414 -21.37 -3.49 -7.87
N VAL A 415 -20.58 -4.39 -8.44
CA VAL A 415 -19.14 -4.52 -8.26
C VAL A 415 -18.47 -4.48 -9.63
N LEU A 416 -17.36 -3.76 -9.76
CA LEU A 416 -16.57 -3.76 -10.99
C LEU A 416 -16.08 -5.17 -11.34
N ASP A 417 -15.78 -5.42 -12.61
CA ASP A 417 -15.31 -6.73 -13.05
C ASP A 417 -14.00 -7.10 -12.35
N MET A 418 -13.99 -8.31 -11.78
CA MET A 418 -12.83 -8.88 -11.10
C MET A 418 -12.04 -9.77 -12.05
N GLU A 419 -10.73 -9.74 -11.90
CA GLU A 419 -9.83 -10.58 -12.69
C GLU A 419 -10.09 -12.08 -12.45
N PRO A 420 -10.08 -12.93 -13.50
CA PRO A 420 -10.51 -14.33 -13.40
C PRO A 420 -9.56 -15.26 -12.63
N GLU A 421 -8.32 -14.84 -12.36
CA GLU A 421 -7.28 -15.72 -11.83
C GLU A 421 -7.47 -16.17 -10.36
N SER A 422 -8.41 -15.58 -9.65
CA SER A 422 -8.61 -15.82 -8.21
C SER A 422 -9.74 -16.79 -7.86
N ARG A 423 -10.45 -17.36 -8.82
CA ARG A 423 -11.70 -18.12 -8.57
C ARG A 423 -11.53 -19.34 -7.68
N THR A 424 -10.44 -20.09 -7.82
CA THR A 424 -10.22 -21.31 -7.00
C THR A 424 -9.94 -20.98 -5.53
N GLU A 425 -9.11 -19.96 -5.26
CA GLU A 425 -8.81 -19.52 -3.90
C GLU A 425 -10.02 -18.88 -3.23
N ILE A 426 -10.81 -18.11 -3.98
CA ILE A 426 -12.07 -17.52 -3.55
C ILE A 426 -13.07 -18.62 -3.15
N ALA A 427 -13.23 -19.65 -3.98
CA ALA A 427 -14.08 -20.79 -3.68
C ALA A 427 -13.63 -21.51 -2.39
N ALA A 428 -12.34 -21.70 -2.19
CA ALA A 428 -11.80 -22.30 -0.99
C ALA A 428 -12.15 -21.49 0.28
N LEU A 429 -12.14 -20.17 0.21
CA LEU A 429 -12.56 -19.30 1.33
C LEU A 429 -14.07 -19.33 1.58
N LYS A 430 -14.89 -19.32 0.52
CA LYS A 430 -16.35 -19.33 0.62
C LYS A 430 -16.90 -20.65 1.18
N TYR A 431 -16.28 -21.76 0.84
CA TYR A 431 -16.80 -23.10 1.13
C TYR A 431 -15.95 -23.88 2.13
N SER A 432 -14.91 -23.29 2.72
CA SER A 432 -14.16 -23.94 3.79
C SER A 432 -15.07 -24.21 4.98
N LYS A 433 -15.23 -25.50 5.34
CA LYS A 433 -15.91 -25.85 6.60
C LYS A 433 -15.06 -25.31 7.76
N PRO A 434 -15.69 -24.76 8.82
CA PRO A 434 -14.97 -24.43 10.04
C PRO A 434 -14.23 -25.69 10.51
N ARG A 435 -12.92 -25.69 10.48
CA ARG A 435 -12.14 -26.75 11.14
C ARG A 435 -12.34 -26.56 12.62
N GLY A 436 -12.87 -27.59 13.29
CA GLY A 436 -13.11 -27.55 14.73
C GLY A 436 -11.91 -26.94 15.46
N THR A 437 -12.22 -26.03 16.36
CA THR A 437 -11.34 -25.27 17.27
C THR A 437 -9.85 -25.45 17.04
N MET A 438 -9.27 -24.65 16.17
CA MET A 438 -7.83 -24.53 16.10
C MET A 438 -7.37 -23.84 17.39
N SER A 439 -6.92 -24.63 18.35
CA SER A 439 -6.18 -24.09 19.47
C SER A 439 -4.95 -23.38 18.87
N TRP A 440 -4.83 -22.10 19.13
CA TRP A 440 -3.57 -21.39 18.93
C TRP A 440 -2.56 -22.08 19.85
N ARG A 441 -1.88 -23.12 19.35
CA ARG A 441 -0.95 -23.89 20.16
C ARG A 441 0.00 -22.89 20.82
N LYS A 442 0.07 -22.99 22.16
CA LYS A 442 1.20 -22.49 22.92
C LYS A 442 2.44 -23.01 22.21
N VAL A 443 3.25 -22.11 21.63
CA VAL A 443 4.64 -22.43 21.37
C VAL A 443 5.25 -22.51 22.73
N SER A 444 5.37 -23.74 23.25
CA SER A 444 6.17 -24.01 24.44
C SER A 444 7.56 -23.44 24.20
N SER A 445 7.96 -22.61 25.11
CA SER A 445 9.36 -22.24 25.30
C SER A 445 10.15 -23.50 25.61
N GLU A 446 10.93 -23.98 24.69
CA GLU A 446 12.20 -24.64 24.91
C GLU A 446 13.30 -23.81 24.27
#